data_5515fd89c647a205103f9daebc39de3d
#
_entry.id   5515fd89c647a205103f9daebc39de3d
#
_cell.length_a   1.000
_cell.length_b   1.000
_cell.length_c   1.000
_cell.angle_alpha   90.00
_cell.angle_beta   90.00
_cell.angle_gamma   90.00
#
_symmetry.space_group_name_H-M   'P 1'
#
loop_
_entity.id
_entity.type
_entity.pdbx_description
1 polymer ?
#
loop_
_entity_poly.entity_id
_entity_poly.type
_entity_poly.pdbx_seq_one_letter_code
_entity_poly.pdbx_strand_id
1 'polypeptide(L)'
;MYKVNVSVPAVSTNVGPGFDVLGLALNLRNVIELSLRADDRLDVHVEGEGQEALALDVTNPAMRAAVRLFQELEQAPAGLNVRCANRIPYGAGLSARVSLAVGGLVGANNLLGGPLSHDALVRMAVELTGDGPAVVAAISGGLSVCSAGAEGPIYRTVPIRPLRAVIAVPRLPDFQPRLRADLPARVTMSDATHNIGHAALVIEALRLGDFKLLREALSDRLHEPYRRQHIPAYNAVAAAAEDAGAVAVTLCGPGPALLAFAPYNHESIEGAMQRAFRAAGIEARTWSLGSDQQGVVISVVQ
;
A
#
# COMPACT_ATOMS: atom_id res chain seq x y z
N MET A 1 -22.74 -20.99 8.85
CA MET A 1 -22.14 -19.87 9.64
C MET A 1 -21.80 -18.77 8.67
N TYR A 2 -22.40 -17.62 8.81
CA TYR A 2 -22.20 -16.48 7.89
C TYR A 2 -20.76 -15.98 7.97
N LYS A 3 -20.08 -15.97 6.83
CA LYS A 3 -18.68 -15.55 6.70
C LYS A 3 -18.55 -14.47 5.62
N VAL A 4 -17.74 -13.49 5.89
CA VAL A 4 -17.38 -12.43 4.95
C VAL A 4 -15.90 -12.51 4.63
N ASN A 5 -15.58 -12.68 3.35
CA ASN A 5 -14.22 -12.60 2.83
C ASN A 5 -14.02 -11.23 2.18
N VAL A 6 -13.00 -10.52 2.63
CA VAL A 6 -12.61 -9.21 2.10
C VAL A 6 -11.22 -9.32 1.47
N SER A 7 -11.16 -9.13 0.18
CA SER A 7 -9.91 -9.11 -0.58
C SER A 7 -9.47 -7.67 -0.79
N VAL A 8 -8.26 -7.32 -0.32
CA VAL A 8 -7.73 -5.95 -0.28
C VAL A 8 -6.41 -5.87 -1.02
N PRO A 9 -6.22 -4.95 -1.98
CA PRO A 9 -5.00 -4.82 -2.74
C PRO A 9 -3.83 -4.23 -1.93
N ALA A 10 -2.61 -4.52 -2.37
CA ALA A 10 -1.42 -3.79 -1.99
C ALA A 10 -1.48 -2.35 -2.51
N VAL A 11 -0.83 -1.45 -1.81
CA VAL A 11 -0.71 -0.05 -2.26
C VAL A 11 0.74 0.41 -2.13
N SER A 12 1.28 0.95 -3.23
CA SER A 12 2.50 1.75 -3.19
C SER A 12 2.13 3.20 -2.95
N THR A 13 2.48 3.74 -1.80
CA THR A 13 2.27 5.16 -1.49
C THR A 13 3.44 6.01 -1.95
N ASN A 14 3.23 7.31 -1.97
CA ASN A 14 4.16 8.38 -2.40
C ASN A 14 4.31 8.46 -3.92
N VAL A 15 4.62 7.38 -4.62
CA VAL A 15 4.80 7.34 -6.09
C VAL A 15 5.69 8.49 -6.59
N GLY A 16 6.97 8.44 -6.23
CA GLY A 16 7.93 9.51 -6.50
C GLY A 16 7.59 10.81 -5.75
N PRO A 17 7.35 11.94 -6.46
CA PRO A 17 7.15 13.25 -5.83
C PRO A 17 5.81 13.43 -5.10
N GLY A 18 4.94 12.41 -5.09
CA GLY A 18 3.63 12.45 -4.44
C GLY A 18 3.64 12.09 -2.96
N PHE A 19 4.67 12.51 -2.22
CA PHE A 19 4.85 12.24 -0.79
C PHE A 19 3.60 12.57 0.04
N ASP A 20 3.11 11.57 0.78
CA ASP A 20 1.88 11.61 1.62
C ASP A 20 0.59 12.01 0.86
N VAL A 21 0.62 12.05 -0.48
CA VAL A 21 -0.51 12.48 -1.31
C VAL A 21 -0.97 11.37 -2.26
N LEU A 22 -0.04 10.64 -2.87
CA LEU A 22 -0.35 9.64 -3.88
C LEU A 22 -0.31 8.21 -3.34
N GLY A 23 -1.27 7.39 -3.79
CA GLY A 23 -1.29 5.95 -3.55
C GLY A 23 -1.73 5.20 -4.80
N LEU A 24 -0.94 4.20 -5.22
CA LEU A 24 -1.22 3.36 -6.38
C LEU A 24 -1.56 1.94 -5.92
N ALA A 25 -2.79 1.50 -6.19
CA ALA A 25 -3.22 0.13 -5.91
C ALA A 25 -2.63 -0.87 -6.90
N LEU A 26 -2.18 -2.02 -6.40
CA LEU A 26 -1.52 -3.09 -7.14
C LEU A 26 -2.23 -4.43 -6.91
N ASN A 27 -2.28 -5.28 -7.93
CA ASN A 27 -3.05 -6.53 -7.93
C ASN A 27 -2.42 -7.70 -7.13
N LEU A 28 -1.68 -7.39 -6.07
CA LEU A 28 -1.26 -8.34 -5.04
C LEU A 28 -2.17 -8.12 -3.82
N ARG A 29 -2.84 -9.17 -3.34
CA ARG A 29 -3.96 -8.97 -2.42
C ARG A 29 -3.85 -9.83 -1.17
N ASN A 30 -4.19 -9.26 -0.02
CA ASN A 30 -4.51 -9.99 1.20
C ASN A 30 -5.99 -10.38 1.21
N VAL A 31 -6.32 -11.47 1.86
CA VAL A 31 -7.71 -11.88 2.10
C VAL A 31 -7.96 -11.96 3.60
N ILE A 32 -8.96 -11.24 4.07
CA ILE A 32 -9.38 -11.19 5.46
C ILE A 32 -10.77 -11.81 5.57
N GLU A 33 -10.88 -12.96 6.25
CA GLU A 33 -12.16 -13.62 6.56
C GLU A 33 -12.62 -13.20 7.95
N LEU A 34 -13.86 -12.74 8.06
CA LEU A 34 -14.52 -12.48 9.32
C LEU A 34 -15.74 -13.39 9.49
N SER A 35 -15.91 -13.95 10.68
CA SER A 35 -17.12 -14.70 11.03
C SER A 35 -17.50 -14.49 12.50
N LEU A 36 -18.82 -14.44 12.75
CA LEU A 36 -19.36 -14.29 14.10
C LEU A 36 -19.20 -15.60 14.89
N ARG A 37 -18.99 -15.46 16.20
CA ARG A 37 -18.96 -16.58 17.15
C ARG A 37 -20.13 -16.47 18.11
N ALA A 38 -20.56 -17.62 18.67
CA ALA A 38 -21.59 -17.66 19.69
C ALA A 38 -21.02 -17.56 21.13
N ASP A 39 -19.70 -17.72 21.29
CA ASP A 39 -18.98 -17.53 22.55
C ASP A 39 -18.37 -16.12 22.60
N ASP A 40 -17.88 -15.70 23.76
CA ASP A 40 -17.32 -14.37 24.03
C ASP A 40 -15.85 -14.20 23.60
N ARG A 41 -15.38 -15.04 22.69
CA ARG A 41 -13.96 -15.06 22.27
C ARG A 41 -13.71 -14.20 21.03
N LEU A 42 -12.57 -13.55 21.06
CA LEU A 42 -11.94 -12.90 19.90
C LEU A 42 -10.74 -13.75 19.48
N ASP A 43 -10.80 -14.34 18.30
CA ASP A 43 -9.78 -15.26 17.77
C ASP A 43 -9.17 -14.68 16.49
N VAL A 44 -7.85 -14.67 16.40
CA VAL A 44 -7.09 -14.17 15.25
C VAL A 44 -6.16 -15.27 14.74
N HIS A 45 -6.26 -15.56 13.47
CA HIS A 45 -5.35 -16.43 12.77
C HIS A 45 -4.67 -15.70 11.63
N VAL A 46 -3.35 -15.84 11.52
CA VAL A 46 -2.54 -15.21 10.46
C VAL A 46 -1.73 -16.28 9.76
N GLU A 47 -1.78 -16.31 8.44
CA GLU A 47 -0.95 -17.15 7.59
C GLU A 47 -0.26 -16.33 6.50
N GLY A 48 0.92 -16.76 6.07
CA GLY A 48 1.71 -16.11 5.02
C GLY A 48 2.55 -14.94 5.52
N GLU A 49 2.55 -13.85 4.79
CA GLU A 49 3.43 -12.70 5.06
C GLU A 49 3.14 -12.04 6.42
N GLY A 50 4.19 -11.87 7.21
CA GLY A 50 4.09 -11.26 8.54
C GLY A 50 3.52 -12.16 9.63
N GLN A 51 3.37 -13.46 9.39
CA GLN A 51 2.84 -14.43 10.37
C GLN A 51 3.57 -14.36 11.72
N GLU A 52 4.89 -14.17 11.72
CA GLU A 52 5.70 -14.09 12.95
C GLU A 52 5.71 -12.69 13.60
N ALA A 53 5.27 -11.66 12.87
CA ALA A 53 5.34 -10.26 13.30
C ALA A 53 3.99 -9.67 13.70
N LEU A 54 2.89 -10.26 13.24
CA LEU A 54 1.54 -9.79 13.53
C LEU A 54 1.00 -10.42 14.81
N ALA A 55 0.43 -9.62 15.68
CA ALA A 55 -0.23 -10.09 16.89
C ALA A 55 -1.44 -10.99 16.57
N LEU A 56 -1.70 -11.97 17.44
CA LEU A 56 -2.84 -12.89 17.35
C LEU A 56 -3.94 -12.54 18.37
N ASP A 57 -4.08 -11.25 18.68
CA ASP A 57 -5.03 -10.70 19.64
C ASP A 57 -5.71 -9.43 19.09
N VAL A 58 -6.37 -8.67 19.97
CA VAL A 58 -7.08 -7.42 19.64
C VAL A 58 -6.20 -6.31 19.07
N THR A 59 -4.88 -6.43 19.18
CA THR A 59 -3.92 -5.46 18.63
C THR A 59 -3.61 -5.73 17.16
N ASN A 60 -4.03 -6.88 16.62
CA ASN A 60 -3.95 -7.16 15.19
C ASN A 60 -4.69 -6.08 14.39
N PRO A 61 -4.11 -5.53 13.32
CA PRO A 61 -4.74 -4.43 12.57
C PRO A 61 -6.16 -4.74 12.08
N ALA A 62 -6.42 -5.96 11.63
CA ALA A 62 -7.75 -6.36 11.15
C ALA A 62 -8.76 -6.48 12.31
N MET A 63 -8.39 -7.15 13.40
CA MET A 63 -9.23 -7.29 14.59
C MET A 63 -9.51 -5.93 15.22
N ARG A 64 -8.48 -5.09 15.40
CA ARG A 64 -8.61 -3.74 15.95
C ARG A 64 -9.58 -2.87 15.15
N ALA A 65 -9.50 -2.95 13.82
CA ALA A 65 -10.39 -2.20 12.94
C ALA A 65 -11.85 -2.69 13.03
N ALA A 66 -12.07 -4.01 13.09
CA ALA A 66 -13.39 -4.58 13.28
C ALA A 66 -14.01 -4.19 14.64
N VAL A 67 -13.24 -4.31 15.72
CA VAL A 67 -13.68 -3.93 17.06
C VAL A 67 -14.01 -2.43 17.13
N ARG A 68 -13.19 -1.56 16.50
CA ARG A 68 -13.44 -0.10 16.48
C ARG A 68 -14.77 0.23 15.77
N LEU A 69 -15.11 -0.49 14.69
CA LEU A 69 -16.40 -0.30 14.02
C LEU A 69 -17.57 -0.72 14.91
N PHE A 70 -17.48 -1.90 15.54
CA PHE A 70 -18.52 -2.35 16.45
C PHE A 70 -18.74 -1.39 17.63
N GLN A 71 -17.68 -0.81 18.15
CA GLN A 71 -17.75 0.22 19.21
C GLN A 71 -18.44 1.50 18.71
N GLU A 72 -18.09 1.97 17.51
CA GLU A 72 -18.70 3.18 16.91
C GLU A 72 -20.20 3.04 16.71
N LEU A 73 -20.65 1.83 16.37
CA LEU A 73 -22.06 1.54 16.13
C LEU A 73 -22.81 1.03 17.38
N GLU A 74 -22.12 0.87 18.51
CA GLU A 74 -22.68 0.27 19.73
C GLU A 74 -23.32 -1.10 19.49
N GLN A 75 -22.77 -1.89 18.55
CA GLN A 75 -23.27 -3.19 18.10
C GLN A 75 -22.19 -4.27 18.15
N ALA A 76 -21.71 -4.59 19.34
CA ALA A 76 -20.72 -5.65 19.51
C ALA A 76 -21.36 -7.05 19.36
N PRO A 77 -20.80 -7.95 18.52
CA PRO A 77 -21.19 -9.35 18.51
C PRO A 77 -20.71 -10.05 19.80
N ALA A 78 -21.29 -11.23 20.08
CA ALA A 78 -20.85 -12.03 21.23
C ALA A 78 -19.36 -12.41 21.09
N GLY A 79 -18.92 -12.81 19.90
CA GLY A 79 -17.51 -13.08 19.61
C GLY A 79 -17.20 -12.99 18.12
N LEU A 80 -15.91 -12.96 17.77
CA LEU A 80 -15.43 -12.76 16.40
C LEU A 80 -14.21 -13.62 16.09
N ASN A 81 -14.24 -14.27 14.93
CA ASN A 81 -13.04 -14.83 14.30
C ASN A 81 -12.55 -13.89 13.19
N VAL A 82 -11.26 -13.67 13.12
CA VAL A 82 -10.58 -12.99 12.02
C VAL A 82 -9.46 -13.88 11.50
N ARG A 83 -9.51 -14.25 10.22
CA ARG A 83 -8.45 -14.99 9.53
C ARG A 83 -7.82 -14.11 8.47
N CYS A 84 -6.50 -13.96 8.51
CA CYS A 84 -5.72 -13.16 7.58
C CYS A 84 -4.84 -14.09 6.73
N ALA A 85 -5.16 -14.24 5.44
CA ALA A 85 -4.31 -14.88 4.45
C ALA A 85 -3.50 -13.80 3.72
N ASN A 86 -2.25 -13.64 4.15
CA ASN A 86 -1.40 -12.52 3.74
C ASN A 86 -0.46 -12.92 2.60
N ARG A 87 -0.52 -12.16 1.51
CA ARG A 87 0.39 -12.27 0.37
C ARG A 87 1.22 -11.00 0.15
N ILE A 88 0.78 -9.87 0.72
CA ILE A 88 1.49 -8.60 0.61
C ILE A 88 2.68 -8.63 1.58
N PRO A 89 3.93 -8.47 1.09
CA PRO A 89 5.12 -8.49 1.94
C PRO A 89 5.01 -7.51 3.10
N TYR A 90 5.13 -8.03 4.32
CA TYR A 90 4.98 -7.22 5.53
C TYR A 90 6.24 -6.36 5.75
N GLY A 91 6.05 -5.06 6.04
CA GLY A 91 7.17 -4.13 6.25
C GLY A 91 7.89 -3.67 4.97
N ALA A 92 7.40 -4.03 3.78
CA ALA A 92 8.06 -3.73 2.51
C ALA A 92 7.68 -2.38 1.87
N GLY A 93 6.81 -1.58 2.50
CA GLY A 93 6.31 -0.33 1.90
C GLY A 93 5.11 -0.51 0.97
N LEU A 94 4.49 -1.70 0.97
CA LEU A 94 3.33 -2.06 0.15
C LEU A 94 2.00 -2.01 0.93
N SER A 95 1.96 -1.25 2.01
CA SER A 95 0.76 -0.96 2.83
C SER A 95 0.04 -2.21 3.39
N ALA A 96 0.79 -3.29 3.72
CA ALA A 96 0.22 -4.52 4.26
C ALA A 96 -0.63 -4.29 5.53
N ARG A 97 -0.21 -3.41 6.46
CA ARG A 97 -0.98 -3.09 7.66
C ARG A 97 -2.29 -2.36 7.35
N VAL A 98 -2.27 -1.47 6.35
CA VAL A 98 -3.47 -0.76 5.89
C VAL A 98 -4.45 -1.75 5.27
N SER A 99 -3.97 -2.69 4.44
CA SER A 99 -4.84 -3.70 3.83
C SER A 99 -5.55 -4.57 4.88
N LEU A 100 -4.87 -4.92 5.98
CA LEU A 100 -5.46 -5.65 7.10
C LEU A 100 -6.53 -4.81 7.81
N ALA A 101 -6.23 -3.55 8.13
CA ALA A 101 -7.18 -2.65 8.80
C ALA A 101 -8.42 -2.39 7.93
N VAL A 102 -8.24 -2.13 6.64
CA VAL A 102 -9.34 -1.97 5.68
C VAL A 102 -10.17 -3.24 5.59
N GLY A 103 -9.52 -4.42 5.50
CA GLY A 103 -10.22 -5.69 5.44
C GLY A 103 -11.06 -5.99 6.68
N GLY A 104 -10.52 -5.73 7.87
CA GLY A 104 -11.24 -5.86 9.13
C GLY A 104 -12.43 -4.92 9.24
N LEU A 105 -12.23 -3.64 8.89
CA LEU A 105 -13.27 -2.62 8.92
C LEU A 105 -14.42 -2.91 7.95
N VAL A 106 -14.09 -3.18 6.68
CA VAL A 106 -15.08 -3.47 5.63
C VAL A 106 -15.81 -4.78 5.91
N GLY A 107 -15.09 -5.80 6.42
CA GLY A 107 -15.69 -7.08 6.80
C GLY A 107 -16.67 -6.92 7.95
N ALA A 108 -16.31 -6.18 9.00
CA ALA A 108 -17.19 -5.89 10.12
C ALA A 108 -18.43 -5.08 9.71
N ASN A 109 -18.26 -4.08 8.84
CA ASN A 109 -19.37 -3.32 8.28
C ASN A 109 -20.33 -4.23 7.52
N ASN A 110 -19.83 -5.16 6.72
CA ASN A 110 -20.66 -6.10 5.97
C ASN A 110 -21.37 -7.11 6.88
N LEU A 111 -20.74 -7.58 7.96
CA LEU A 111 -21.37 -8.46 8.96
C LEU A 111 -22.60 -7.81 9.63
N LEU A 112 -22.63 -6.48 9.72
CA LEU A 112 -23.75 -5.70 10.26
C LEU A 112 -24.74 -5.23 9.17
N GLY A 113 -24.62 -5.70 7.94
CA GLY A 113 -25.48 -5.32 6.82
C GLY A 113 -25.13 -4.01 6.14
N GLY A 114 -23.93 -3.47 6.36
CA GLY A 114 -23.39 -2.31 5.65
C GLY A 114 -23.90 -0.95 6.14
N PRO A 115 -23.99 -0.68 7.46
CA PRO A 115 -24.55 0.58 7.97
C PRO A 115 -23.71 1.82 7.66
N LEU A 116 -22.38 1.68 7.47
CA LEU A 116 -21.51 2.79 7.14
C LEU A 116 -21.33 2.98 5.64
N SER A 117 -21.39 4.25 5.23
CA SER A 117 -21.10 4.64 3.84
C SER A 117 -19.60 4.47 3.50
N HIS A 118 -19.29 4.49 2.21
CA HIS A 118 -17.91 4.48 1.70
C HIS A 118 -17.04 5.57 2.36
N ASP A 119 -17.53 6.81 2.41
CA ASP A 119 -16.79 7.93 2.99
C ASP A 119 -16.58 7.78 4.50
N ALA A 120 -17.53 7.20 5.22
CA ALA A 120 -17.39 6.91 6.64
C ALA A 120 -16.32 5.84 6.88
N LEU A 121 -16.29 4.78 6.06
CA LEU A 121 -15.26 3.75 6.11
C LEU A 121 -13.86 4.31 5.81
N VAL A 122 -13.75 5.18 4.79
CA VAL A 122 -12.48 5.85 4.47
C VAL A 122 -12.01 6.70 5.65
N ARG A 123 -12.86 7.55 6.23
CA ARG A 123 -12.49 8.37 7.39
C ARG A 123 -12.01 7.52 8.55
N MET A 124 -12.78 6.52 8.94
CA MET A 124 -12.42 5.63 10.05
C MET A 124 -11.11 4.86 9.79
N ALA A 125 -10.90 4.37 8.57
CA ALA A 125 -9.65 3.68 8.20
C ALA A 125 -8.45 4.64 8.22
N VAL A 126 -8.61 5.90 7.80
CA VAL A 126 -7.54 6.92 7.89
C VAL A 126 -7.23 7.26 9.35
N GLU A 127 -8.22 7.42 10.21
CA GLU A 127 -8.03 7.62 11.65
C GLU A 127 -7.25 6.47 12.30
N LEU A 128 -7.55 5.21 11.92
CA LEU A 128 -6.91 4.02 12.46
C LEU A 128 -5.46 3.84 11.98
N THR A 129 -5.16 4.25 10.76
CA THR A 129 -3.88 3.92 10.10
C THR A 129 -2.93 5.11 9.95
N GLY A 130 -3.46 6.32 9.88
CA GLY A 130 -2.71 7.54 9.60
C GLY A 130 -2.22 7.68 8.16
N ASP A 131 -2.68 6.82 7.22
CA ASP A 131 -2.19 6.77 5.83
C ASP A 131 -3.37 6.91 4.85
N GLY A 132 -3.76 8.16 4.60
CA GLY A 132 -4.90 8.48 3.73
C GLY A 132 -4.74 7.95 2.30
N PRO A 133 -3.62 8.20 1.60
CA PRO A 133 -3.42 7.70 0.25
C PRO A 133 -3.51 6.17 0.14
N ALA A 134 -2.92 5.45 1.12
CA ALA A 134 -3.01 3.99 1.14
C ALA A 134 -4.44 3.49 1.35
N VAL A 135 -5.17 4.08 2.28
CA VAL A 135 -6.56 3.73 2.58
C VAL A 135 -7.46 3.93 1.36
N VAL A 136 -7.38 5.12 0.74
CA VAL A 136 -8.23 5.44 -0.42
C VAL A 136 -7.94 4.49 -1.59
N ALA A 137 -6.66 4.25 -1.90
CA ALA A 137 -6.29 3.33 -2.97
C ALA A 137 -6.69 1.86 -2.64
N ALA A 138 -6.55 1.43 -1.38
CA ALA A 138 -6.96 0.09 -0.96
C ALA A 138 -8.48 -0.12 -1.07
N ILE A 139 -9.28 0.89 -0.71
CA ILE A 139 -10.75 0.79 -0.75
C ILE A 139 -11.28 0.96 -2.18
N SER A 140 -10.77 1.95 -2.93
CA SER A 140 -11.35 2.37 -4.22
C SER A 140 -10.61 1.84 -5.44
N GLY A 141 -9.37 1.35 -5.30
CA GLY A 141 -8.49 0.98 -6.40
C GLY A 141 -7.89 2.19 -7.13
N GLY A 142 -7.12 1.93 -8.18
CA GLY A 142 -6.55 2.96 -9.04
C GLY A 142 -5.45 3.79 -8.39
N LEU A 143 -5.35 5.03 -8.84
CA LEU A 143 -4.47 6.05 -8.25
C LEU A 143 -5.30 6.95 -7.33
N SER A 144 -4.95 6.98 -6.05
CA SER A 144 -5.54 7.91 -5.10
C SER A 144 -4.74 9.20 -5.02
N VAL A 145 -5.46 10.32 -4.91
CA VAL A 145 -4.94 11.62 -4.46
C VAL A 145 -5.66 11.95 -3.16
N CYS A 146 -4.91 12.10 -2.08
CA CYS A 146 -5.48 12.32 -0.75
C CYS A 146 -4.68 13.39 0.00
N SER A 147 -5.37 14.23 0.73
CA SER A 147 -4.76 15.24 1.61
C SER A 147 -5.57 15.38 2.89
N ALA A 148 -4.96 15.86 3.97
CA ALA A 148 -5.66 16.19 5.19
C ALA A 148 -6.59 17.39 4.97
N GLY A 149 -7.81 17.31 5.48
CA GLY A 149 -8.77 18.42 5.52
C GLY A 149 -9.24 18.66 6.96
N ALA A 150 -9.95 19.78 7.18
CA ALA A 150 -10.43 20.18 8.50
C ALA A 150 -11.47 19.18 9.10
N GLU A 151 -12.27 18.55 8.24
CA GLU A 151 -13.35 17.64 8.64
C GLU A 151 -13.05 16.17 8.25
N GLY A 152 -11.78 15.83 8.04
CA GLY A 152 -11.32 14.52 7.59
C GLY A 152 -10.58 14.57 6.26
N PRO A 153 -10.24 13.42 5.66
CA PRO A 153 -9.46 13.38 4.44
C PRO A 153 -10.23 13.96 3.25
N ILE A 154 -9.56 14.81 2.47
CA ILE A 154 -10.02 15.23 1.15
C ILE A 154 -9.36 14.33 0.13
N TYR A 155 -10.13 13.62 -0.69
CA TYR A 155 -9.57 12.66 -1.62
C TYR A 155 -10.34 12.53 -2.93
N ARG A 156 -9.64 11.99 -3.92
CA ARG A 156 -10.21 11.53 -5.21
C ARG A 156 -9.45 10.29 -5.68
N THR A 157 -10.17 9.41 -6.36
CA THR A 157 -9.57 8.36 -7.18
C THR A 157 -9.46 8.89 -8.60
N VAL A 158 -8.26 8.81 -9.16
CA VAL A 158 -7.98 9.23 -10.53
C VAL A 158 -7.99 7.99 -11.42
N PRO A 159 -8.84 7.96 -12.45
CA PRO A 159 -8.79 6.90 -13.45
C PRO A 159 -7.44 6.93 -14.19
N ILE A 160 -6.70 5.83 -14.13
CA ILE A 160 -5.44 5.65 -14.84
C ILE A 160 -5.57 4.56 -15.91
N ARG A 161 -4.75 4.63 -16.94
CA ARG A 161 -4.63 3.50 -17.86
C ARG A 161 -4.06 2.30 -17.12
N PRO A 162 -4.61 1.08 -17.35
CA PRO A 162 -4.02 -0.13 -16.78
C PRO A 162 -2.54 -0.21 -17.16
N LEU A 163 -1.70 -0.42 -16.15
CA LEU A 163 -0.27 -0.55 -16.32
C LEU A 163 0.24 -1.77 -15.56
N ARG A 164 1.43 -2.22 -15.95
CA ARG A 164 2.22 -3.17 -15.17
C ARG A 164 3.49 -2.48 -14.69
N ALA A 165 3.91 -2.84 -13.48
CA ALA A 165 5.15 -2.37 -12.89
C ALA A 165 5.88 -3.54 -12.24
N VAL A 166 7.19 -3.47 -12.19
CA VAL A 166 8.01 -4.46 -11.51
C VAL A 166 8.28 -4.00 -10.08
N ILE A 167 8.00 -4.88 -9.12
CA ILE A 167 8.31 -4.67 -7.70
C ILE A 167 9.51 -5.55 -7.36
N ALA A 168 10.51 -4.97 -6.69
CA ALA A 168 11.59 -5.71 -6.07
C ALA A 168 11.61 -5.46 -4.57
N VAL A 169 11.51 -6.53 -3.77
CA VAL A 169 11.51 -6.48 -2.31
C VAL A 169 12.79 -7.14 -1.80
N PRO A 170 13.80 -6.36 -1.38
CA PRO A 170 15.01 -6.91 -0.79
C PRO A 170 14.73 -7.49 0.60
N ARG A 171 15.40 -8.58 0.94
CA ARG A 171 15.39 -9.15 2.27
C ARG A 171 16.41 -8.41 3.15
N LEU A 172 15.91 -7.49 3.95
CA LEU A 172 16.69 -6.67 4.87
C LEU A 172 16.15 -6.86 6.30
N PRO A 173 16.65 -7.87 7.07
CA PRO A 173 16.07 -8.23 8.38
C PRO A 173 16.03 -7.08 9.37
N ASP A 174 17.05 -6.22 9.36
CA ASP A 174 17.19 -5.09 10.28
C ASP A 174 16.60 -3.77 9.74
N PHE A 175 15.91 -3.82 8.59
CA PHE A 175 15.32 -2.63 8.03
C PHE A 175 14.13 -2.18 8.89
N GLN A 176 14.30 -1.02 9.48
CA GLN A 176 13.22 -0.32 10.20
C GLN A 176 12.77 0.86 9.34
N PRO A 177 11.54 0.85 8.82
CA PRO A 177 11.06 1.98 8.04
C PRO A 177 11.00 3.22 8.92
N ARG A 178 11.94 4.14 8.73
CA ARG A 178 12.00 5.42 9.44
C ARG A 178 11.04 6.39 8.78
N LEU A 179 9.77 6.29 9.09
CA LEU A 179 8.68 6.94 8.38
C LEU A 179 8.91 8.45 8.17
N ARG A 180 9.33 9.14 9.24
CA ARG A 180 9.58 10.59 9.19
C ARG A 180 10.90 11.02 9.86
N ALA A 181 11.58 10.13 10.58
CA ALA A 181 12.74 10.49 11.39
C ALA A 181 13.94 11.02 10.56
N ASP A 182 14.09 10.54 9.33
CA ASP A 182 15.19 10.94 8.45
C ASP A 182 14.83 12.10 7.53
N LEU A 183 13.57 12.55 7.54
CA LEU A 183 13.12 13.63 6.68
C LEU A 183 13.48 14.99 7.28
N PRO A 184 13.86 15.98 6.45
CA PRO A 184 14.16 17.32 6.95
C PRO A 184 12.92 17.99 7.54
N ALA A 185 13.07 18.66 8.68
CA ALA A 185 12.00 19.43 9.29
C ALA A 185 11.57 20.65 8.44
N ARG A 186 12.41 21.08 7.51
CA ARG A 186 12.17 22.18 6.58
C ARG A 186 12.74 21.86 5.22
N VAL A 187 12.07 22.29 4.16
CA VAL A 187 12.50 22.14 2.77
C VAL A 187 12.65 23.51 2.13
N THR A 188 13.47 23.60 1.07
CA THR A 188 13.61 24.83 0.32
C THR A 188 12.35 25.11 -0.52
N MET A 189 12.04 26.37 -0.82
CA MET A 189 10.95 26.70 -1.73
C MET A 189 11.15 26.06 -3.11
N SER A 190 12.41 25.93 -3.58
CA SER A 190 12.73 25.26 -4.83
C SER A 190 12.34 23.79 -4.82
N ASP A 191 12.62 23.07 -3.74
CA ASP A 191 12.28 21.64 -3.63
C ASP A 191 10.78 21.44 -3.48
N ALA A 192 10.11 22.31 -2.70
CA ALA A 192 8.65 22.28 -2.58
C ALA A 192 7.98 22.53 -3.95
N THR A 193 8.41 23.54 -4.71
CA THR A 193 7.87 23.86 -6.03
C THR A 193 8.14 22.73 -7.03
N HIS A 194 9.35 22.13 -6.99
CA HIS A 194 9.68 20.97 -7.80
C HIS A 194 8.67 19.82 -7.55
N ASN A 195 8.50 19.42 -6.29
CA ASN A 195 7.60 18.30 -5.97
C ASN A 195 6.14 18.59 -6.30
N ILE A 196 5.65 19.82 -6.07
CA ILE A 196 4.27 20.19 -6.45
C ILE A 196 4.05 20.01 -7.96
N GLY A 197 4.97 20.55 -8.79
CA GLY A 197 4.87 20.42 -10.24
C GLY A 197 5.02 18.98 -10.72
N HIS A 198 6.01 18.26 -10.20
CA HIS A 198 6.28 16.87 -10.57
C HIS A 198 5.16 15.93 -10.14
N ALA A 199 4.56 16.09 -8.96
CA ALA A 199 3.41 15.31 -8.52
C ALA A 199 2.20 15.48 -9.47
N ALA A 200 1.91 16.71 -9.91
CA ALA A 200 0.86 16.96 -10.90
C ALA A 200 1.16 16.26 -12.24
N LEU A 201 2.41 16.31 -12.71
CA LEU A 201 2.82 15.65 -13.95
C LEU A 201 2.78 14.11 -13.84
N VAL A 202 3.13 13.53 -12.67
CA VAL A 202 3.00 12.07 -12.43
C VAL A 202 1.54 11.64 -12.52
N ILE A 203 0.60 12.40 -11.92
CA ILE A 203 -0.83 12.11 -12.03
C ILE A 203 -1.26 12.07 -13.49
N GLU A 204 -0.88 13.09 -14.28
CA GLU A 204 -1.24 13.18 -15.70
C GLU A 204 -0.59 12.09 -16.53
N ALA A 205 0.69 11.78 -16.28
CA ALA A 205 1.41 10.70 -16.96
C ALA A 205 0.73 9.34 -16.75
N LEU A 206 0.37 9.01 -15.51
CA LEU A 206 -0.34 7.77 -15.17
C LEU A 206 -1.75 7.74 -15.76
N ARG A 207 -2.48 8.87 -15.75
CA ARG A 207 -3.81 9.00 -16.33
C ARG A 207 -3.81 8.72 -17.82
N LEU A 208 -2.81 9.24 -18.54
CA LEU A 208 -2.68 9.09 -19.98
C LEU A 208 -1.93 7.80 -20.41
N GLY A 209 -1.19 7.17 -19.48
CA GLY A 209 -0.24 6.09 -19.80
C GLY A 209 0.97 6.62 -20.59
N ASP A 210 1.36 7.86 -20.33
CA ASP A 210 2.52 8.50 -20.98
C ASP A 210 3.80 8.18 -20.19
N PHE A 211 4.48 7.12 -20.58
CA PHE A 211 5.72 6.68 -19.95
C PHE A 211 6.90 7.63 -20.22
N LYS A 212 6.85 8.43 -21.28
CA LYS A 212 7.88 9.44 -21.54
C LYS A 212 7.77 10.58 -20.53
N LEU A 213 6.56 11.09 -20.32
CA LEU A 213 6.30 12.11 -19.30
C LEU A 213 6.60 11.55 -17.90
N LEU A 214 6.21 10.29 -17.61
CA LEU A 214 6.46 9.66 -16.31
C LEU A 214 7.94 9.59 -15.98
N ARG A 215 8.81 9.29 -16.95
CA ARG A 215 10.27 9.27 -16.79
C ARG A 215 10.81 10.62 -16.29
N GLU A 216 10.33 11.71 -16.84
CA GLU A 216 10.76 13.06 -16.47
C GLU A 216 10.15 13.52 -15.14
N ALA A 217 8.89 13.11 -14.90
CA ALA A 217 8.11 13.57 -13.76
C ALA A 217 8.41 12.83 -12.45
N LEU A 218 8.91 11.60 -12.48
CA LEU A 218 9.02 10.74 -11.27
C LEU A 218 10.18 11.14 -10.34
N SER A 219 10.73 12.34 -10.49
CA SER A 219 11.82 12.87 -9.65
C SER A 219 11.28 13.46 -8.36
N ASP A 220 11.78 12.98 -7.23
CA ASP A 220 11.42 13.45 -5.89
C ASP A 220 12.60 14.15 -5.20
N ARG A 221 12.32 15.20 -4.42
CA ARG A 221 13.28 15.94 -3.62
C ARG A 221 12.94 15.98 -2.13
N LEU A 222 11.79 15.42 -1.72
CA LEU A 222 11.30 15.54 -0.34
C LEU A 222 11.56 14.32 0.53
N HIS A 223 11.51 13.11 -0.03
CA HIS A 223 11.62 11.91 0.80
C HIS A 223 12.59 10.85 0.27
N GLU A 224 12.60 10.54 -1.03
CA GLU A 224 13.45 9.49 -1.58
C GLU A 224 14.95 9.73 -1.38
N PRO A 225 15.50 10.95 -1.57
CA PRO A 225 16.91 11.21 -1.35
C PRO A 225 17.41 10.82 0.05
N TYR A 226 16.53 10.90 1.04
CA TYR A 226 16.82 10.55 2.44
C TYR A 226 16.58 9.06 2.72
N ARG A 227 15.51 8.47 2.20
CA ARG A 227 15.11 7.08 2.46
C ARG A 227 15.98 6.06 1.72
N ARG A 228 16.31 6.31 0.45
CA ARG A 228 17.11 5.39 -0.37
C ARG A 228 18.50 5.12 0.18
N GLN A 229 19.05 6.01 1.01
CA GLN A 229 20.34 5.82 1.66
C GLN A 229 20.37 4.62 2.61
N HIS A 230 19.20 4.21 3.13
CA HIS A 230 19.03 3.06 4.00
C HIS A 230 18.77 1.75 3.26
N ILE A 231 18.76 1.79 1.93
CA ILE A 231 18.53 0.60 1.08
C ILE A 231 19.84 0.32 0.33
N PRO A 232 20.61 -0.67 0.80
CA PRO A 232 21.86 -1.02 0.13
C PRO A 232 21.61 -1.38 -1.33
N ALA A 233 22.55 -1.00 -2.20
CA ALA A 233 22.50 -1.21 -3.64
C ALA A 233 21.34 -0.50 -4.39
N TYR A 234 20.56 0.39 -3.77
CA TYR A 234 19.44 1.09 -4.42
C TYR A 234 19.83 1.61 -5.81
N ASN A 235 20.91 2.41 -5.91
CA ASN A 235 21.33 3.02 -7.17
C ASN A 235 21.72 1.99 -8.24
N ALA A 236 22.40 0.91 -7.84
CA ALA A 236 22.80 -0.15 -8.76
C ALA A 236 21.56 -0.93 -9.28
N VAL A 237 20.58 -1.17 -8.41
CA VAL A 237 19.33 -1.86 -8.78
C VAL A 237 18.48 -0.98 -9.69
N ALA A 238 18.39 0.32 -9.40
CA ALA A 238 17.65 1.27 -10.24
C ALA A 238 18.29 1.37 -11.64
N ALA A 239 19.60 1.52 -11.71
CA ALA A 239 20.32 1.54 -12.99
C ALA A 239 20.14 0.23 -13.78
N ALA A 240 20.26 -0.92 -13.12
CA ALA A 240 20.03 -2.21 -13.77
C ALA A 240 18.59 -2.38 -14.30
N ALA A 241 17.60 -1.83 -13.59
CA ALA A 241 16.22 -1.82 -14.06
C ALA A 241 16.06 -0.93 -15.30
N GLU A 242 16.63 0.26 -15.30
CA GLU A 242 16.62 1.21 -16.43
C GLU A 242 17.34 0.64 -17.66
N ASP A 243 18.51 0.04 -17.49
CA ASP A 243 19.25 -0.66 -18.55
C ASP A 243 18.45 -1.82 -19.16
N ALA A 244 17.61 -2.48 -18.36
CA ALA A 244 16.73 -3.55 -18.81
C ALA A 244 15.41 -3.04 -19.43
N GLY A 245 15.16 -1.72 -19.45
CA GLY A 245 14.03 -1.10 -20.13
C GLY A 245 13.00 -0.44 -19.19
N ALA A 246 13.26 -0.32 -17.88
CA ALA A 246 12.42 0.50 -17.02
C ALA A 246 12.58 1.99 -17.41
N VAL A 247 11.46 2.72 -17.41
CA VAL A 247 11.48 4.15 -17.72
C VAL A 247 11.83 4.99 -16.50
N ALA A 248 11.47 4.50 -15.31
CA ALA A 248 11.77 5.15 -14.03
C ALA A 248 11.63 4.15 -12.89
N VAL A 249 12.34 4.39 -11.79
CA VAL A 249 12.30 3.60 -10.56
C VAL A 249 12.05 4.53 -9.37
N THR A 250 11.20 4.11 -8.45
CA THR A 250 10.86 4.83 -7.21
C THR A 250 10.75 3.88 -6.03
N LEU A 251 10.65 4.39 -4.82
CA LEU A 251 10.35 3.60 -3.63
C LEU A 251 8.86 3.26 -3.53
N CYS A 252 8.54 2.09 -3.00
CA CYS A 252 7.20 1.81 -2.49
C CYS A 252 7.08 2.41 -1.08
N GLY A 253 6.27 3.44 -0.92
CA GLY A 253 6.09 4.09 0.38
C GLY A 253 7.42 4.51 1.04
N PRO A 254 7.71 4.04 2.27
CA PRO A 254 8.98 4.31 2.95
C PRO A 254 10.10 3.35 2.53
N GLY A 255 9.87 2.39 1.64
CA GLY A 255 10.75 1.30 1.29
C GLY A 255 10.58 0.06 2.21
N PRO A 256 11.44 -0.97 2.10
CA PRO A 256 12.60 -1.02 1.21
C PRO A 256 12.27 -1.48 -0.24
N ALA A 257 11.01 -1.78 -0.56
CA ALA A 257 10.66 -2.20 -1.93
C ALA A 257 10.86 -1.06 -2.93
N LEU A 258 11.31 -1.45 -4.14
CA LEU A 258 11.43 -0.58 -5.30
C LEU A 258 10.33 -0.90 -6.30
N LEU A 259 9.81 0.11 -6.95
CA LEU A 259 8.80 0.06 -8.01
C LEU A 259 9.41 0.57 -9.31
N ALA A 260 9.54 -0.28 -10.32
CA ALA A 260 10.02 0.08 -11.64
C ALA A 260 8.85 0.12 -12.64
N PHE A 261 8.66 1.26 -13.29
CA PHE A 261 7.65 1.45 -14.33
C PHE A 261 8.21 1.13 -15.69
N ALA A 262 7.46 0.36 -16.48
CA ALA A 262 7.85 0.01 -17.84
C ALA A 262 6.62 -0.29 -18.71
N PRO A 263 6.62 0.06 -20.01
CA PRO A 263 5.57 -0.34 -20.93
C PRO A 263 5.67 -1.82 -21.35
N TYR A 264 6.87 -2.42 -21.29
CA TYR A 264 7.21 -3.80 -21.69
C TYR A 264 8.47 -4.30 -20.99
N ASN A 265 8.98 -5.50 -21.35
CA ASN A 265 10.20 -6.11 -20.80
C ASN A 265 10.19 -6.41 -19.28
N HIS A 266 9.02 -6.59 -18.69
CA HIS A 266 8.88 -6.77 -17.23
C HIS A 266 9.74 -7.91 -16.68
N GLU A 267 9.79 -9.08 -17.36
CA GLU A 267 10.62 -10.23 -16.93
C GLU A 267 12.12 -9.91 -16.94
N SER A 268 12.58 -9.18 -17.97
CA SER A 268 13.97 -8.74 -18.06
C SER A 268 14.33 -7.80 -16.93
N ILE A 269 13.43 -6.87 -16.60
CA ILE A 269 13.57 -5.92 -15.50
C ILE A 269 13.59 -6.66 -14.14
N GLU A 270 12.66 -7.60 -13.92
CA GLU A 270 12.65 -8.45 -12.73
C GLU A 270 13.99 -9.15 -12.52
N GLY A 271 14.48 -9.83 -13.57
CA GLY A 271 15.75 -10.52 -13.53
C GLY A 271 16.95 -9.58 -13.31
N ALA A 272 16.92 -8.39 -13.89
CA ALA A 272 17.99 -7.39 -13.71
C ALA A 272 18.04 -6.85 -12.27
N MET A 273 16.89 -6.46 -11.71
CA MET A 273 16.79 -5.99 -10.33
C MET A 273 17.22 -7.07 -9.32
N GLN A 274 16.79 -8.32 -9.54
CA GLN A 274 17.16 -9.44 -8.67
C GLN A 274 18.67 -9.72 -8.73
N ARG A 275 19.28 -9.72 -9.92
CA ARG A 275 20.73 -9.92 -10.07
C ARG A 275 21.52 -8.78 -9.42
N ALA A 276 21.08 -7.54 -9.55
CA ALA A 276 21.75 -6.39 -8.94
C ALA A 276 21.74 -6.46 -7.41
N PHE A 277 20.62 -6.85 -6.79
CA PHE A 277 20.57 -7.11 -5.35
C PHE A 277 21.48 -8.27 -4.96
N ARG A 278 21.46 -9.39 -5.70
CA ARG A 278 22.32 -10.55 -5.42
C ARG A 278 23.79 -10.21 -5.53
N ALA A 279 24.20 -9.37 -6.48
CA ALA A 279 25.58 -8.89 -6.62
C ALA A 279 26.05 -8.10 -5.39
N ALA A 280 25.12 -7.49 -4.65
CA ALA A 280 25.38 -6.83 -3.37
C ALA A 280 25.24 -7.76 -2.16
N GLY A 281 25.05 -9.08 -2.35
CA GLY A 281 24.86 -10.05 -1.29
C GLY A 281 23.45 -10.03 -0.67
N ILE A 282 22.47 -9.44 -1.35
CA ILE A 282 21.12 -9.28 -0.86
C ILE A 282 20.15 -10.17 -1.65
N GLU A 283 19.40 -11.02 -0.96
CA GLU A 283 18.29 -11.73 -1.57
C GLU A 283 17.12 -10.78 -1.80
N ALA A 284 16.48 -10.88 -2.96
CA ALA A 284 15.28 -10.11 -3.28
C ALA A 284 14.24 -10.97 -3.98
N ARG A 285 12.97 -10.72 -3.68
CA ARG A 285 11.83 -11.26 -4.43
C ARG A 285 11.34 -10.20 -5.40
N THR A 286 10.94 -10.63 -6.59
CA THR A 286 10.44 -9.74 -7.64
C THR A 286 9.09 -10.21 -8.16
N TRP A 287 8.25 -9.28 -8.58
CA TRP A 287 6.96 -9.53 -9.21
C TRP A 287 6.67 -8.49 -10.26
N SER A 288 6.05 -8.90 -11.35
CA SER A 288 5.36 -8.01 -12.27
C SER A 288 3.89 -7.91 -11.88
N LEU A 289 3.50 -6.77 -11.33
CA LEU A 289 2.14 -6.51 -10.85
C LEU A 289 1.40 -5.51 -11.73
N GLY A 290 0.12 -5.79 -12.01
CA GLY A 290 -0.78 -4.82 -12.62
C GLY A 290 -1.29 -3.79 -11.63
N SER A 291 -1.69 -2.60 -12.11
CA SER A 291 -2.51 -1.69 -11.31
C SER A 291 -3.87 -2.35 -11.01
N ASP A 292 -4.29 -2.27 -9.75
CA ASP A 292 -5.61 -2.76 -9.32
C ASP A 292 -6.64 -1.63 -9.48
N GLN A 293 -7.66 -1.84 -10.30
CA GLN A 293 -8.70 -0.83 -10.57
C GLN A 293 -9.96 -1.02 -9.74
N GLN A 294 -10.04 -2.09 -8.95
CA GLN A 294 -11.25 -2.47 -8.23
C GLN A 294 -11.26 -2.01 -6.77
N GLY A 295 -10.07 -1.97 -6.12
CA GLY A 295 -10.00 -1.77 -4.69
C GLY A 295 -10.50 -2.98 -3.89
N VAL A 296 -11.12 -2.73 -2.75
CA VAL A 296 -11.66 -3.79 -1.89
C VAL A 296 -12.76 -4.59 -2.59
N VAL A 297 -12.69 -5.92 -2.49
CA VAL A 297 -13.71 -6.84 -3.03
C VAL A 297 -14.25 -7.69 -1.89
N ILE A 298 -15.58 -7.76 -1.77
CA ILE A 298 -16.28 -8.53 -0.75
C ILE A 298 -16.91 -9.75 -1.39
N SER A 299 -16.76 -10.92 -0.76
CA SER A 299 -17.52 -12.13 -1.07
C SER A 299 -18.10 -12.73 0.19
N VAL A 300 -19.36 -13.14 0.11
CA VAL A 300 -20.10 -13.74 1.23
C VAL A 300 -20.22 -15.23 0.99
N VAL A 301 -19.83 -16.03 1.99
CA VAL A 301 -19.99 -17.48 1.99
C VAL A 301 -21.08 -17.83 3.00
N GLN A 302 -22.15 -18.40 2.53
CA GLN A 302 -23.28 -18.86 3.36
C GLN A 302 -23.03 -20.26 3.90
#